data_89268e75c0a0705d0ba633c3ac9a7cd5
#
_entry.id   89268e75c0a0705d0ba633c3ac9a7cd5
#
_cell.length_a   1.000
_cell.length_b   1.000
_cell.length_c   1.000
_cell.angle_alpha   90.00
_cell.angle_beta   90.00
_cell.angle_gamma   90.00
#
_symmetry.space_group_name_H-M   'P 1'
#
loop_
_entity.id
_entity.type
_entity.pdbx_description
1 polymer ?
#
loop_
_entity_poly.entity_id
_entity_poly.type
_entity_poly.pdbx_seq_one_letter_code
_entity_poly.pdbx_strand_id
1 'polypeptide(L)'
;MSKREIVPYQFNQTDILTKTSVELMDEGKRLGIDAEFDEIADFKSHKRDIKKIMDVRNSLLYHKLLKLKRKRMSKSAFAFYRGTVDIMNHDLEQHYTSGIKTLIGGDAHLGNFGYYGSPEGKLLFDMNDFDESHVAHWEYDVKRLLVSALLVAKQQGFDIAKDVNPYLEKVMNTYLNALIHLRDMPSMKRFIMPNTLENIASTFDAIHDDRDHFDQSYMKLVNKTVEKAIRSNSDYAVKKYTEVVDGKRRFIEDAPVTKHVGNKTYQRLTKGYYNYRSYTRSDVHQFLAQFHIVDIVRHSVGVGSVGTLCYLILLEDANGNYLVLQVKQALPIYQKSMIYVNKRHSPGEEIVNCQRILQSSSDVFLGYFDTKKRSFYVRQFKDMKGSVKLDKLDWGAFKDYVSVCMSLLARAHSQSPNFPKVIGYLQSHEWMPAAFVTFANNYLKQVEIDYQTFIERGKHDK
;
A
#
# COMPACT_ATOMS: atom_id res chain seq x y z
N MET A 1 -13.91 -13.62 32.49
CA MET A 1 -13.77 -12.52 31.49
C MET A 1 -12.44 -12.68 30.79
N SER A 2 -12.45 -13.09 29.54
CA SER A 2 -11.21 -13.24 28.76
C SER A 2 -10.64 -11.85 28.51
N LYS A 3 -9.39 -11.62 28.90
CA LYS A 3 -8.65 -10.40 28.52
C LYS A 3 -8.71 -10.30 26.99
N ARG A 4 -9.42 -9.31 26.47
CA ARG A 4 -9.32 -8.94 25.05
C ARG A 4 -7.89 -8.49 24.83
N GLU A 5 -7.07 -9.32 24.19
CA GLU A 5 -5.76 -8.91 23.74
C GLU A 5 -5.94 -7.83 22.67
N ILE A 6 -5.04 -6.87 22.69
CA ILE A 6 -5.01 -5.75 21.75
C ILE A 6 -4.84 -6.32 20.34
N VAL A 7 -5.78 -6.03 19.46
CA VAL A 7 -5.67 -6.34 18.02
C VAL A 7 -4.65 -5.39 17.39
N PRO A 8 -3.90 -5.80 16.37
CA PRO A 8 -2.82 -4.98 15.80
C PRO A 8 -3.21 -3.57 15.35
N TYR A 9 -4.48 -3.34 15.01
CA TYR A 9 -5.02 -2.04 14.63
C TYR A 9 -5.80 -1.33 15.74
N GLN A 10 -5.84 -1.88 16.97
CA GLN A 10 -6.46 -1.25 18.13
C GLN A 10 -5.40 -0.56 18.99
N PHE A 11 -5.72 0.65 19.40
CA PHE A 11 -4.91 1.47 20.29
C PHE A 11 -5.44 1.36 21.73
N ASN A 12 -4.58 1.59 22.71
CA ASN A 12 -4.98 1.59 24.10
C ASN A 12 -6.03 2.70 24.34
N GLN A 13 -7.25 2.32 24.70
CA GLN A 13 -8.36 3.26 24.88
C GLN A 13 -8.10 4.27 25.99
N THR A 14 -7.35 3.91 27.03
CA THR A 14 -7.03 4.81 28.15
C THR A 14 -6.22 6.03 27.70
N ASP A 15 -5.32 5.88 26.74
CA ASP A 15 -4.50 7.00 26.25
C ASP A 15 -5.29 7.97 25.36
N ILE A 16 -6.39 7.51 24.77
CA ILE A 16 -7.17 8.26 23.77
C ILE A 16 -8.32 9.02 24.39
N LEU A 17 -9.02 8.39 25.38
CA LEU A 17 -10.24 8.95 25.97
C LEU A 17 -9.96 10.03 27.02
N THR A 18 -8.72 10.16 27.48
CA THR A 18 -8.37 11.05 28.60
C THR A 18 -7.50 12.24 28.19
N LYS A 19 -7.01 12.28 26.94
CA LYS A 19 -6.07 13.32 26.48
C LYS A 19 -6.63 14.12 25.30
N THR A 20 -6.44 15.40 25.37
CA THR A 20 -6.73 16.33 24.28
C THR A 20 -5.69 16.21 23.16
N SER A 21 -6.00 16.72 21.98
CA SER A 21 -5.03 16.80 20.87
C SER A 21 -3.79 17.58 21.25
N VAL A 22 -3.91 18.64 22.06
CA VAL A 22 -2.79 19.46 22.56
C VAL A 22 -1.88 18.61 23.46
N GLU A 23 -2.45 17.90 24.43
CA GLU A 23 -1.68 17.03 25.34
C GLU A 23 -0.93 15.93 24.56
N LEU A 24 -1.55 15.37 23.53
CA LEU A 24 -0.88 14.39 22.66
C LEU A 24 0.28 15.02 21.85
N MET A 25 0.11 16.27 21.35
CA MET A 25 1.17 16.99 20.68
C MET A 25 2.33 17.29 21.64
N ASP A 26 2.04 17.73 22.87
CA ASP A 26 3.06 17.97 23.89
C ASP A 26 3.84 16.73 24.25
N GLU A 27 3.17 15.57 24.30
CA GLU A 27 3.86 14.28 24.46
C GLU A 27 4.78 13.97 23.26
N GLY A 28 4.29 14.17 22.05
CA GLY A 28 5.09 14.00 20.84
C GLY A 28 6.29 14.92 20.83
N LYS A 29 6.12 16.19 21.22
CA LYS A 29 7.20 17.17 21.32
C LYS A 29 8.26 16.76 22.33
N ARG A 30 7.84 16.27 23.51
CA ARG A 30 8.78 15.73 24.51
C ARG A 30 9.61 14.56 23.97
N LEU A 31 8.98 13.64 23.24
CA LEU A 31 9.69 12.51 22.58
C LEU A 31 10.70 12.99 21.51
N GLY A 32 10.46 14.16 20.90
CA GLY A 32 11.34 14.69 19.87
C GLY A 32 12.44 15.63 20.40
N ILE A 33 12.28 16.20 21.61
CA ILE A 33 13.27 17.15 22.18
C ILE A 33 14.63 16.46 22.39
N ASP A 34 14.63 15.20 22.82
CA ASP A 34 15.84 14.44 23.09
C ASP A 34 16.38 13.73 21.85
N ALA A 35 15.71 13.86 20.69
CA ALA A 35 16.17 13.23 19.45
C ALA A 35 17.37 13.98 18.88
N GLU A 36 18.39 13.24 18.46
CA GLU A 36 19.54 13.81 17.77
C GLU A 36 19.43 13.65 16.27
N PHE A 37 19.95 14.63 15.52
CA PHE A 37 19.93 14.61 14.06
C PHE A 37 20.51 13.30 13.50
N ASP A 38 21.68 12.92 13.98
CA ASP A 38 22.41 11.76 13.47
C ASP A 38 21.70 10.42 13.79
N GLU A 39 20.95 10.35 14.89
CA GLU A 39 20.17 9.14 15.23
C GLU A 39 19.06 8.88 14.19
N ILE A 40 18.44 9.94 13.67
CA ILE A 40 17.40 9.84 12.64
C ILE A 40 18.02 9.70 11.25
N ALA A 41 19.08 10.45 10.97
CA ALA A 41 19.71 10.59 9.65
C ALA A 41 20.64 9.45 9.28
N ASP A 42 21.39 8.92 10.26
CA ASP A 42 22.41 7.92 9.98
C ASP A 42 21.79 6.53 9.80
N PHE A 43 21.98 5.99 8.62
CA PHE A 43 21.76 4.56 8.42
C PHE A 43 23.10 3.82 8.44
N LYS A 44 23.36 3.12 9.53
CA LYS A 44 24.52 2.23 9.64
C LYS A 44 24.12 0.84 9.12
N SER A 45 24.70 0.45 7.99
CA SER A 45 24.52 -0.89 7.46
C SER A 45 25.03 -1.93 8.47
N HIS A 46 24.12 -2.72 9.02
CA HIS A 46 24.50 -3.87 9.82
C HIS A 46 24.88 -5.04 8.89
N LYS A 47 25.77 -5.93 9.38
CA LYS A 47 26.10 -7.14 8.64
C LYS A 47 24.85 -8.02 8.52
N ARG A 48 24.25 -8.06 7.32
CA ARG A 48 23.05 -8.82 7.03
C ARG A 48 23.15 -9.57 5.71
N ASP A 49 22.48 -10.69 5.63
CA ASP A 49 22.34 -11.46 4.39
C ASP A 49 20.96 -11.24 3.79
N ILE A 50 20.88 -10.38 2.77
CA ILE A 50 19.61 -10.08 2.06
C ILE A 50 18.96 -11.33 1.47
N LYS A 51 19.75 -12.33 1.05
CA LYS A 51 19.21 -13.61 0.55
C LYS A 51 18.45 -14.33 1.66
N LYS A 52 19.03 -14.41 2.86
CA LYS A 52 18.39 -15.07 4.00
C LYS A 52 17.08 -14.38 4.38
N ILE A 53 17.05 -13.03 4.40
CA ILE A 53 15.82 -12.25 4.65
C ILE A 53 14.77 -12.56 3.58
N MET A 54 15.14 -12.49 2.30
CA MET A 54 14.23 -12.77 1.19
C MET A 54 13.74 -14.21 1.18
N ASP A 55 14.56 -15.19 1.56
CA ASP A 55 14.21 -16.61 1.56
C ASP A 55 13.12 -16.92 2.60
N VAL A 56 13.05 -16.19 3.71
CA VAL A 56 11.97 -16.30 4.69
C VAL A 56 10.63 -16.01 4.02
N ARG A 57 10.52 -14.88 3.33
CA ARG A 57 9.29 -14.53 2.59
C ARG A 57 9.04 -15.48 1.42
N ASN A 58 10.07 -15.80 0.65
CA ASN A 58 9.97 -16.66 -0.52
C ASN A 58 9.48 -18.08 -0.17
N SER A 59 9.73 -18.58 1.04
CA SER A 59 9.25 -19.88 1.51
C SER A 59 7.71 -19.95 1.60
N LEU A 60 7.03 -18.80 1.74
CA LEU A 60 5.57 -18.69 1.78
C LEU A 60 4.95 -18.54 0.39
N LEU A 61 5.77 -18.24 -0.62
CA LEU A 61 5.32 -17.94 -1.96
C LEU A 61 5.15 -19.24 -2.80
N TYR A 62 4.45 -19.10 -3.91
CA TYR A 62 4.31 -20.18 -4.88
C TYR A 62 5.59 -20.33 -5.71
N HIS A 63 6.36 -21.38 -5.47
CA HIS A 63 7.71 -21.57 -6.03
C HIS A 63 7.79 -21.43 -7.56
N LYS A 64 6.76 -21.87 -8.31
CA LYS A 64 6.75 -21.74 -9.78
C LYS A 64 6.77 -20.29 -10.29
N LEU A 65 6.48 -19.32 -9.43
CA LEU A 65 6.50 -17.90 -9.78
C LEU A 65 7.77 -17.16 -9.29
N LEU A 66 8.64 -17.80 -8.52
CA LEU A 66 9.85 -17.16 -7.99
C LEU A 66 10.80 -16.69 -9.11
N LYS A 67 10.95 -17.48 -10.20
CA LYS A 67 11.72 -17.05 -11.38
C LYS A 67 11.13 -15.80 -12.02
N LEU A 68 9.79 -15.73 -12.13
CA LEU A 68 9.11 -14.55 -12.67
C LEU A 68 9.26 -13.34 -11.75
N LYS A 69 9.13 -13.53 -10.42
CA LYS A 69 9.38 -12.50 -9.40
C LYS A 69 10.79 -11.93 -9.58
N ARG A 70 11.81 -12.80 -9.59
CA ARG A 70 13.20 -12.40 -9.78
C ARG A 70 13.40 -11.59 -11.08
N LYS A 71 12.89 -12.09 -12.21
CA LYS A 71 12.95 -11.39 -13.51
C LYS A 71 12.34 -9.99 -13.46
N ARG A 72 11.22 -9.81 -12.71
CA ARG A 72 10.58 -8.49 -12.58
C ARG A 72 11.37 -7.56 -11.68
N MET A 73 11.91 -8.07 -10.57
CA MET A 73 12.74 -7.30 -9.64
C MET A 73 14.08 -6.88 -10.24
N SER A 74 14.63 -7.66 -11.17
CA SER A 74 15.91 -7.36 -11.85
C SER A 74 15.84 -6.20 -12.85
N LYS A 75 14.65 -5.62 -13.11
CA LYS A 75 14.49 -4.56 -14.11
C LYS A 75 15.09 -3.22 -13.71
N SER A 76 15.05 -2.88 -12.44
CA SER A 76 15.61 -1.63 -11.88
C SER A 76 15.74 -1.71 -10.36
N ALA A 77 16.53 -0.81 -9.77
CA ALA A 77 16.62 -0.67 -8.31
C ALA A 77 15.25 -0.36 -7.68
N PHE A 78 14.43 0.45 -8.34
CA PHE A 78 13.06 0.72 -7.89
C PHE A 78 12.17 -0.55 -7.93
N ALA A 79 12.29 -1.38 -8.98
CA ALA A 79 11.55 -2.65 -9.04
C ALA A 79 12.02 -3.66 -7.98
N PHE A 80 13.32 -3.69 -7.67
CA PHE A 80 13.89 -4.46 -6.57
C PHE A 80 13.33 -3.96 -5.22
N TYR A 81 13.41 -2.65 -4.97
CA TYR A 81 12.92 -2.02 -3.75
C TYR A 81 11.45 -2.35 -3.46
N ARG A 82 10.58 -2.26 -4.47
CA ARG A 82 9.17 -2.64 -4.37
C ARG A 82 8.93 -4.11 -4.01
N GLY A 83 9.84 -4.99 -4.38
CA GLY A 83 9.72 -6.44 -4.13
C GLY A 83 10.38 -6.92 -2.84
N THR A 84 10.98 -6.00 -2.06
CA THR A 84 11.84 -6.32 -0.91
C THR A 84 11.55 -5.46 0.32
N VAL A 85 10.27 -5.22 0.61
CA VAL A 85 9.85 -4.50 1.81
C VAL A 85 10.43 -5.13 3.09
N ASP A 86 10.52 -6.45 3.13
CA ASP A 86 11.06 -7.19 4.29
C ASP A 86 12.52 -6.83 4.61
N ILE A 87 13.33 -6.43 3.61
CA ILE A 87 14.71 -5.98 3.84
C ILE A 87 14.68 -4.65 4.60
N MET A 88 13.88 -3.68 4.14
CA MET A 88 13.78 -2.39 4.81
C MET A 88 13.18 -2.52 6.21
N ASN A 89 12.15 -3.35 6.39
CA ASN A 89 11.58 -3.59 7.72
C ASN A 89 12.62 -4.19 8.68
N HIS A 90 13.41 -5.16 8.21
CA HIS A 90 14.51 -5.73 9.00
C HIS A 90 15.52 -4.67 9.42
N ASP A 91 15.88 -3.75 8.54
CA ASP A 91 16.85 -2.68 8.81
C ASP A 91 16.26 -1.64 9.76
N LEU A 92 14.99 -1.23 9.55
CA LEU A 92 14.31 -0.24 10.39
C LEU A 92 14.04 -0.72 11.82
N GLU A 93 13.87 -2.03 12.02
CA GLU A 93 13.74 -2.61 13.37
C GLU A 93 14.96 -2.37 14.28
N GLN A 94 16.12 -2.10 13.68
CA GLN A 94 17.37 -1.84 14.36
C GLN A 94 17.77 -0.36 14.34
N HIS A 95 16.92 0.47 13.74
CA HIS A 95 17.15 1.89 13.61
C HIS A 95 16.36 2.68 14.66
N TYR A 96 16.85 3.90 14.98
CA TYR A 96 16.14 4.83 15.85
C TYR A 96 14.71 5.08 15.38
N THR A 97 13.80 5.15 16.34
CA THR A 97 12.38 5.52 16.11
C THR A 97 11.89 6.43 17.24
N SER A 98 10.92 7.28 16.95
CA SER A 98 10.26 8.14 17.94
C SER A 98 9.49 7.38 19.03
N GLY A 99 9.31 6.07 18.89
CA GLY A 99 8.42 5.29 19.74
C GLY A 99 6.94 5.47 19.44
N ILE A 100 6.56 6.43 18.57
CA ILE A 100 5.16 6.69 18.20
C ILE A 100 4.71 5.66 17.16
N LYS A 101 3.68 4.90 17.50
CA LYS A 101 3.10 3.91 16.59
C LYS A 101 1.75 4.40 16.06
N THR A 102 1.55 4.22 14.76
CA THR A 102 0.28 4.44 14.05
C THR A 102 -0.10 3.19 13.28
N LEU A 103 -1.29 3.12 12.75
CA LEU A 103 -1.59 2.17 11.69
C LEU A 103 -0.88 2.65 10.43
N ILE A 104 -0.01 1.81 9.85
CA ILE A 104 0.77 2.11 8.65
C ILE A 104 0.36 1.26 7.46
N GLY A 105 0.61 1.74 6.25
CA GLY A 105 0.45 0.97 5.02
C GLY A 105 1.50 -0.15 4.89
N GLY A 106 2.67 0.05 5.49
CA GLY A 106 3.77 -0.90 5.55
C GLY A 106 4.60 -1.02 4.27
N ASP A 107 4.07 -0.58 3.12
CA ASP A 107 4.76 -0.54 1.83
C ASP A 107 4.46 0.77 1.07
N ALA A 108 4.60 1.92 1.72
CA ALA A 108 4.26 3.24 1.18
C ALA A 108 5.30 3.75 0.17
N HIS A 109 5.51 3.07 -0.94
CA HIS A 109 6.34 3.55 -2.05
C HIS A 109 5.48 4.27 -3.11
N LEU A 110 6.06 5.17 -3.93
CA LEU A 110 5.33 5.95 -4.94
C LEU A 110 4.48 5.12 -5.92
N GLY A 111 4.84 3.88 -6.20
CA GLY A 111 4.06 3.00 -7.06
C GLY A 111 2.88 2.33 -6.36
N ASN A 112 2.64 2.60 -5.07
CA ASN A 112 1.52 2.06 -4.30
C ASN A 112 0.34 3.03 -4.19
N PHE A 113 0.38 4.15 -4.90
CA PHE A 113 -0.73 5.09 -5.01
C PHE A 113 -1.37 4.97 -6.40
N GLY A 114 -2.70 5.08 -6.45
CA GLY A 114 -3.40 4.95 -7.71
C GLY A 114 -4.91 5.16 -7.60
N TYR A 115 -5.55 5.16 -8.75
CA TYR A 115 -6.99 5.33 -8.88
C TYR A 115 -7.75 4.04 -8.68
N TYR A 116 -8.95 4.16 -8.11
CA TYR A 116 -9.94 3.09 -7.96
C TYR A 116 -11.35 3.70 -7.79
N GLY A 117 -12.39 2.87 -7.92
CA GLY A 117 -13.79 3.29 -7.77
C GLY A 117 -14.25 3.22 -6.31
N SER A 118 -15.02 4.22 -5.87
CA SER A 118 -15.77 4.12 -4.60
C SER A 118 -17.06 3.31 -4.79
N PRO A 119 -17.71 2.87 -3.70
CA PRO A 119 -19.02 2.23 -3.76
C PRO A 119 -20.10 3.06 -4.48
N GLU A 120 -19.96 4.38 -4.45
CA GLU A 120 -20.86 5.33 -5.13
C GLU A 120 -20.45 5.62 -6.58
N GLY A 121 -19.47 4.89 -7.13
CA GLY A 121 -19.00 5.04 -8.51
C GLY A 121 -18.13 6.27 -8.76
N LYS A 122 -17.63 6.94 -7.71
CA LYS A 122 -16.68 8.06 -7.84
C LYS A 122 -15.25 7.53 -7.98
N LEU A 123 -14.47 8.20 -8.81
CA LEU A 123 -13.04 7.90 -8.94
C LEU A 123 -12.26 8.53 -7.78
N LEU A 124 -11.52 7.71 -7.06
CA LEU A 124 -10.67 8.10 -5.94
C LEU A 124 -9.20 7.86 -6.26
N PHE A 125 -8.32 8.62 -5.60
CA PHE A 125 -6.86 8.41 -5.66
C PHE A 125 -6.31 8.22 -4.25
N ASP A 126 -5.74 7.04 -3.97
CA ASP A 126 -5.28 6.68 -2.63
C ASP A 126 -4.24 5.54 -2.69
N MET A 127 -3.79 5.07 -1.53
CA MET A 127 -3.02 3.82 -1.43
C MET A 127 -3.83 2.63 -1.94
N ASN A 128 -3.16 1.67 -2.59
CA ASN A 128 -3.81 0.57 -3.31
C ASN A 128 -3.39 -0.84 -2.87
N ASP A 129 -2.32 -0.98 -2.11
CA ASP A 129 -1.84 -2.28 -1.61
C ASP A 129 -1.58 -2.20 -0.10
N PHE A 130 -2.26 -3.06 0.64
CA PHE A 130 -2.29 -3.10 2.09
C PHE A 130 -1.78 -4.43 2.64
N ASP A 131 -1.08 -5.23 1.83
CA ASP A 131 -0.59 -6.56 2.22
C ASP A 131 0.37 -6.53 3.42
N GLU A 132 1.02 -5.38 3.65
CA GLU A 132 2.01 -5.17 4.72
C GLU A 132 1.48 -4.24 5.84
N SER A 133 0.19 -3.89 5.81
CA SER A 133 -0.39 -2.93 6.76
C SER A 133 -0.50 -3.51 8.16
N HIS A 134 -0.04 -2.77 9.14
CA HIS A 134 -0.11 -3.13 10.56
C HIS A 134 0.17 -1.92 11.46
N VAL A 135 0.07 -2.08 12.77
CA VAL A 135 0.47 -1.04 13.72
C VAL A 135 1.98 -1.09 13.92
N ALA A 136 2.67 -0.05 13.48
CA ALA A 136 4.12 0.09 13.63
C ALA A 136 4.53 1.57 13.75
N HIS A 137 5.82 1.86 13.76
CA HIS A 137 6.34 3.21 13.81
C HIS A 137 5.99 3.96 12.50
N TRP A 138 5.35 5.12 12.65
CA TRP A 138 4.89 5.94 11.51
C TRP A 138 6.03 6.30 10.53
N GLU A 139 7.24 6.42 11.04
CA GLU A 139 8.43 6.74 10.26
C GLU A 139 8.73 5.71 9.17
N TYR A 140 8.29 4.47 9.33
CA TYR A 140 8.55 3.40 8.36
C TYR A 140 7.97 3.73 6.99
N ASP A 141 6.72 4.17 6.97
CA ASP A 141 6.06 4.57 5.72
C ASP A 141 6.68 5.85 5.13
N VAL A 142 6.96 6.85 5.94
CA VAL A 142 7.58 8.11 5.49
C VAL A 142 8.97 7.85 4.90
N LYS A 143 9.83 7.12 5.62
CA LYS A 143 11.15 6.72 5.14
C LYS A 143 11.05 5.94 3.82
N ARG A 144 10.07 5.03 3.72
CA ARG A 144 9.86 4.22 2.52
C ARG A 144 9.42 5.07 1.33
N LEU A 145 8.55 6.06 1.55
CA LEU A 145 8.11 6.98 0.49
C LEU A 145 9.28 7.83 0.00
N LEU A 146 10.05 8.45 0.91
CA LEU A 146 11.19 9.30 0.55
C LEU A 146 12.26 8.54 -0.26
N VAL A 147 12.65 7.33 0.19
CA VAL A 147 13.61 6.50 -0.56
C VAL A 147 13.07 6.13 -1.94
N SER A 148 11.77 5.84 -2.04
CA SER A 148 11.13 5.54 -3.33
C SER A 148 11.12 6.75 -4.26
N ALA A 149 10.96 7.97 -3.72
CA ALA A 149 11.03 9.21 -4.47
C ALA A 149 12.45 9.43 -5.03
N LEU A 150 13.49 9.22 -4.20
CA LEU A 150 14.88 9.31 -4.64
C LEU A 150 15.21 8.30 -5.73
N LEU A 151 14.72 7.06 -5.63
CA LEU A 151 14.91 6.02 -6.66
C LEU A 151 14.27 6.42 -7.99
N VAL A 152 13.07 6.99 -7.96
CA VAL A 152 12.37 7.49 -9.16
C VAL A 152 13.11 8.71 -9.71
N ALA A 153 13.48 9.67 -8.87
CA ALA A 153 14.22 10.87 -9.28
C ALA A 153 15.54 10.52 -9.99
N LYS A 154 16.30 9.58 -9.43
CA LYS A 154 17.54 9.08 -10.03
C LYS A 154 17.30 8.39 -11.37
N GLN A 155 16.22 7.61 -11.48
CA GLN A 155 15.84 6.95 -12.74
C GLN A 155 15.44 7.97 -13.82
N GLN A 156 14.87 9.12 -13.44
CA GLN A 156 14.52 10.22 -14.34
C GLN A 156 15.72 11.15 -14.66
N GLY A 157 16.85 10.99 -13.98
CA GLY A 157 18.03 11.82 -14.18
C GLY A 157 17.97 13.19 -13.52
N PHE A 158 17.12 13.39 -12.51
CA PHE A 158 17.07 14.64 -11.75
C PHE A 158 18.28 14.78 -10.84
N ASP A 159 18.75 16.01 -10.63
CA ASP A 159 19.86 16.31 -9.73
C ASP A 159 19.42 16.13 -8.27
N ILE A 160 19.93 15.05 -7.65
CA ILE A 160 19.53 14.69 -6.30
C ILE A 160 19.94 15.74 -5.28
N ALA A 161 21.17 16.25 -5.38
CA ALA A 161 21.71 17.19 -4.38
C ALA A 161 21.11 18.59 -4.53
N LYS A 162 21.02 19.07 -5.77
CA LYS A 162 20.61 20.44 -6.05
C LYS A 162 19.11 20.64 -6.03
N ASP A 163 18.35 19.71 -6.61
CA ASP A 163 16.93 19.90 -6.87
C ASP A 163 16.07 19.01 -5.96
N VAL A 164 16.40 17.73 -5.85
CA VAL A 164 15.51 16.73 -5.20
C VAL A 164 15.56 16.84 -3.68
N ASN A 165 16.75 16.89 -3.07
CA ASN A 165 16.86 16.94 -1.61
C ASN A 165 16.17 18.17 -1.00
N PRO A 166 16.40 19.41 -1.48
CA PRO A 166 15.70 20.58 -0.95
C PRO A 166 14.17 20.49 -1.15
N TYR A 167 13.75 19.83 -2.24
CA TYR A 167 12.34 19.58 -2.46
C TYR A 167 11.75 18.55 -1.51
N LEU A 168 12.44 17.46 -1.23
CA LEU A 168 11.97 16.43 -0.28
C LEU A 168 11.88 16.94 1.16
N GLU A 169 12.69 17.92 1.56
CA GLU A 169 12.51 18.63 2.83
C GLU A 169 11.18 19.40 2.85
N LYS A 170 10.82 20.08 1.74
CA LYS A 170 9.48 20.70 1.59
C LYS A 170 8.36 19.65 1.63
N VAL A 171 8.57 18.49 1.06
CA VAL A 171 7.60 17.37 1.11
C VAL A 171 7.39 16.87 2.54
N MET A 172 8.41 16.87 3.39
CA MET A 172 8.25 16.59 4.82
C MET A 172 7.38 17.64 5.52
N ASN A 173 7.53 18.90 5.15
CA ASN A 173 6.65 19.97 5.63
C ASN A 173 5.22 19.82 5.08
N THR A 174 5.04 19.36 3.85
CA THR A 174 3.72 18.98 3.30
C THR A 174 3.04 17.92 4.16
N TYR A 175 3.78 16.88 4.60
CA TYR A 175 3.26 15.84 5.50
C TYR A 175 2.81 16.45 6.84
N LEU A 176 3.64 17.27 7.46
CA LEU A 176 3.33 17.94 8.72
C LEU A 176 2.11 18.86 8.59
N ASN A 177 2.07 19.71 7.56
CA ASN A 177 0.97 20.64 7.32
C ASN A 177 -0.34 19.89 7.04
N ALA A 178 -0.28 18.76 6.30
CA ALA A 178 -1.44 17.91 6.09
C ALA A 178 -1.95 17.31 7.41
N LEU A 179 -1.08 16.83 8.29
CA LEU A 179 -1.49 16.34 9.61
C LEU A 179 -2.12 17.45 10.47
N ILE A 180 -1.58 18.66 10.44
CA ILE A 180 -2.13 19.83 11.17
C ILE A 180 -3.52 20.17 10.62
N HIS A 181 -3.66 20.29 9.30
CA HIS A 181 -4.95 20.55 8.65
C HIS A 181 -6.00 19.49 9.02
N LEU A 182 -5.60 18.21 9.00
CA LEU A 182 -6.48 17.09 9.36
C LEU A 182 -6.84 17.05 10.85
N ARG A 183 -5.94 17.50 11.74
CA ARG A 183 -6.23 17.66 13.18
C ARG A 183 -7.29 18.72 13.40
N ASP A 184 -7.20 19.84 12.69
CA ASP A 184 -8.11 20.99 12.84
C ASP A 184 -9.47 20.75 12.16
N MET A 185 -9.54 19.75 11.28
CA MET A 185 -10.79 19.35 10.63
C MET A 185 -11.70 18.64 11.62
N PRO A 186 -13.04 18.91 11.61
CA PRO A 186 -14.00 18.13 12.38
C PRO A 186 -13.85 16.63 12.14
N SER A 187 -13.78 15.83 13.20
CA SER A 187 -13.48 14.39 13.12
C SER A 187 -14.41 13.64 12.16
N MET A 188 -15.70 14.00 12.14
CA MET A 188 -16.67 13.38 11.23
C MET A 188 -16.34 13.72 9.77
N LYS A 189 -16.00 14.98 9.47
CA LYS A 189 -15.60 15.40 8.12
C LYS A 189 -14.34 14.64 7.67
N ARG A 190 -13.32 14.56 8.53
CA ARG A 190 -12.08 13.78 8.25
C ARG A 190 -12.38 12.31 7.99
N PHE A 191 -13.28 11.71 8.75
CA PHE A 191 -13.64 10.29 8.63
C PHE A 191 -14.33 9.97 7.31
N ILE A 192 -15.29 10.80 6.86
CA ILE A 192 -16.12 10.53 5.67
C ILE A 192 -15.58 11.14 4.38
N MET A 193 -14.59 12.06 4.43
CA MET A 193 -14.10 12.78 3.25
C MET A 193 -13.40 11.83 2.27
N PRO A 194 -13.94 11.63 1.06
CA PRO A 194 -13.30 10.76 0.07
C PRO A 194 -12.14 11.48 -0.62
N ASN A 195 -11.11 10.74 -1.02
CA ASN A 195 -9.96 11.26 -1.75
C ASN A 195 -10.28 11.42 -3.26
N THR A 196 -11.31 12.22 -3.58
CA THR A 196 -11.56 12.68 -4.96
C THR A 196 -10.48 13.68 -5.38
N LEU A 197 -10.31 13.89 -6.68
CA LEU A 197 -9.37 14.90 -7.19
C LEU A 197 -9.67 16.30 -6.64
N GLU A 198 -10.95 16.66 -6.50
CA GLU A 198 -11.40 17.94 -5.95
C GLU A 198 -10.98 18.10 -4.47
N ASN A 199 -11.22 17.07 -3.65
CA ASN A 199 -10.83 17.11 -2.24
C ASN A 199 -9.32 17.09 -2.04
N ILE A 200 -8.58 16.37 -2.90
CA ILE A 200 -7.11 16.38 -2.91
C ILE A 200 -6.61 17.79 -3.28
N ALA A 201 -7.14 18.40 -4.33
CA ALA A 201 -6.78 19.76 -4.73
C ALA A 201 -7.08 20.77 -3.61
N SER A 202 -8.29 20.74 -3.05
CA SER A 202 -8.66 21.62 -1.93
C SER A 202 -7.78 21.44 -0.70
N THR A 203 -7.37 20.20 -0.39
CA THR A 203 -6.43 19.94 0.70
C THR A 203 -5.04 20.49 0.36
N PHE A 204 -4.61 20.28 -0.89
CA PHE A 204 -3.31 20.77 -1.37
C PHE A 204 -3.22 22.29 -1.30
N ASP A 205 -4.25 23.00 -1.76
CA ASP A 205 -4.34 24.47 -1.68
C ASP A 205 -4.33 24.96 -0.22
N ALA A 206 -4.97 24.24 0.69
CA ALA A 206 -5.03 24.58 2.11
C ALA A 206 -3.70 24.39 2.87
N ILE A 207 -2.76 23.59 2.36
CA ILE A 207 -1.50 23.26 3.04
C ILE A 207 -0.26 23.86 2.37
N HIS A 208 -0.40 24.54 1.23
CA HIS A 208 0.67 25.19 0.48
C HIS A 208 0.36 26.65 0.28
N ASP A 209 1.10 27.53 0.98
CA ASP A 209 0.91 29.00 0.90
C ASP A 209 1.37 29.60 -0.43
N ASP A 210 2.28 28.93 -1.15
CA ASP A 210 3.00 29.49 -2.30
C ASP A 210 2.51 28.97 -3.68
N ARG A 211 1.44 28.16 -3.75
CA ARG A 211 1.01 27.54 -5.00
C ARG A 211 -0.50 27.54 -5.15
N ASP A 212 -0.97 28.25 -6.15
CA ASP A 212 -2.39 28.30 -6.48
C ASP A 212 -2.86 27.08 -7.32
N HIS A 213 -1.96 26.36 -8.00
CA HIS A 213 -2.36 25.27 -8.92
C HIS A 213 -1.28 24.20 -9.11
N PHE A 214 -1.74 22.99 -9.41
CA PHE A 214 -0.87 21.89 -9.87
C PHE A 214 -0.18 22.22 -11.20
N ASP A 215 1.02 21.68 -11.39
CA ASP A 215 1.77 21.80 -12.63
C ASP A 215 0.97 21.23 -13.81
N GLN A 216 1.04 21.91 -14.98
CA GLN A 216 0.30 21.50 -16.17
C GLN A 216 0.67 20.09 -16.65
N SER A 217 1.94 19.70 -16.53
CA SER A 217 2.40 18.36 -16.89
C SER A 217 1.79 17.29 -15.98
N TYR A 218 1.68 17.58 -14.67
CA TYR A 218 1.01 16.72 -13.71
C TYR A 218 -0.47 16.56 -14.06
N MET A 219 -1.19 17.66 -14.30
CA MET A 219 -2.62 17.61 -14.66
C MET A 219 -2.86 16.87 -15.97
N LYS A 220 -1.99 17.02 -16.97
CA LYS A 220 -2.04 16.24 -18.21
C LYS A 220 -1.88 14.74 -17.97
N LEU A 221 -0.96 14.36 -17.08
CA LEU A 221 -0.73 12.97 -16.70
C LEU A 221 -1.90 12.40 -15.91
N VAL A 222 -2.46 13.19 -14.97
CA VAL A 222 -3.65 12.86 -14.19
C VAL A 222 -4.83 12.59 -15.13
N ASN A 223 -5.19 13.54 -16.01
CA ASN A 223 -6.32 13.42 -16.92
C ASN A 223 -6.22 12.16 -17.80
N LYS A 224 -5.04 11.89 -18.37
CA LYS A 224 -4.78 10.67 -19.16
C LYS A 224 -4.95 9.38 -18.33
N THR A 225 -4.56 9.43 -17.06
CA THR A 225 -4.67 8.27 -16.17
C THR A 225 -6.11 8.05 -15.73
N VAL A 226 -6.85 9.13 -15.46
CA VAL A 226 -8.28 9.15 -15.13
C VAL A 226 -9.11 8.56 -16.27
N GLU A 227 -8.93 9.04 -17.50
CA GLU A 227 -9.64 8.49 -18.67
C GLU A 227 -9.44 6.97 -18.81
N LYS A 228 -8.21 6.52 -18.59
CA LYS A 228 -7.91 5.09 -18.64
C LYS A 228 -8.51 4.32 -17.47
N ALA A 229 -8.53 4.92 -16.27
CA ALA A 229 -9.08 4.31 -15.07
C ALA A 229 -10.58 4.10 -15.20
N ILE A 230 -11.33 5.11 -15.65
CA ILE A 230 -12.79 5.04 -15.87
C ILE A 230 -13.15 3.90 -16.85
N ARG A 231 -12.34 3.67 -17.88
CA ARG A 231 -12.55 2.57 -18.84
C ARG A 231 -12.20 1.19 -18.26
N SER A 232 -11.50 1.12 -17.13
CA SER A 232 -11.02 -0.13 -16.51
C SER A 232 -12.01 -0.62 -15.45
N ASN A 233 -13.22 -0.97 -15.87
CA ASN A 233 -14.32 -1.48 -15.05
C ASN A 233 -14.51 -3.00 -15.20
N SER A 234 -15.54 -3.55 -14.56
CA SER A 234 -15.87 -4.98 -14.60
C SER A 234 -16.14 -5.47 -16.03
N ASP A 235 -16.90 -4.72 -16.83
CA ASP A 235 -17.24 -5.08 -18.23
C ASP A 235 -15.99 -5.17 -19.10
N TYR A 236 -15.07 -4.21 -18.92
CA TYR A 236 -13.77 -4.26 -19.58
C TYR A 236 -12.98 -5.50 -19.16
N ALA A 237 -13.01 -5.86 -17.87
CA ALA A 237 -12.36 -7.06 -17.40
C ALA A 237 -12.93 -8.33 -18.05
N VAL A 238 -14.25 -8.45 -18.11
CA VAL A 238 -14.94 -9.56 -18.79
C VAL A 238 -14.55 -9.60 -20.26
N LYS A 239 -14.67 -8.49 -20.99
CA LYS A 239 -14.34 -8.42 -22.43
C LYS A 239 -12.89 -8.79 -22.73
N LYS A 240 -11.95 -8.38 -21.85
CA LYS A 240 -10.52 -8.55 -22.08
C LYS A 240 -9.96 -9.91 -21.66
N TYR A 241 -10.50 -10.48 -20.59
CA TYR A 241 -9.92 -11.66 -19.94
C TYR A 241 -10.75 -12.92 -20.11
N THR A 242 -11.89 -12.85 -20.82
CA THR A 242 -12.76 -14.02 -21.06
C THR A 242 -13.09 -14.18 -22.52
N GLU A 243 -13.45 -15.41 -22.89
CA GLU A 243 -13.93 -15.84 -24.20
C GLU A 243 -15.13 -16.76 -24.03
N VAL A 244 -15.88 -16.97 -25.11
CA VAL A 244 -16.99 -17.95 -25.15
C VAL A 244 -16.50 -19.20 -25.88
N VAL A 245 -16.55 -20.34 -25.19
CA VAL A 245 -16.20 -21.66 -25.75
C VAL A 245 -17.36 -22.63 -25.49
N ASP A 246 -17.87 -23.25 -26.52
CA ASP A 246 -19.03 -24.16 -26.45
C ASP A 246 -20.25 -23.54 -25.74
N GLY A 247 -20.53 -22.27 -26.07
CA GLY A 247 -21.64 -21.50 -25.49
C GLY A 247 -21.45 -21.05 -24.04
N LYS A 248 -20.32 -21.35 -23.41
CA LYS A 248 -20.00 -20.98 -22.03
C LYS A 248 -18.87 -19.96 -21.98
N ARG A 249 -19.04 -18.91 -21.17
CA ARG A 249 -17.97 -17.92 -20.92
C ARG A 249 -16.95 -18.48 -19.95
N ARG A 250 -15.67 -18.32 -20.26
CA ARG A 250 -14.55 -18.71 -19.39
C ARG A 250 -13.36 -17.78 -19.56
N PHE A 251 -12.42 -17.81 -18.61
CA PHE A 251 -11.19 -17.03 -18.72
C PHE A 251 -10.27 -17.54 -19.81
N ILE A 252 -9.59 -16.61 -20.50
CA ILE A 252 -8.54 -16.92 -21.47
C ILE A 252 -7.27 -17.33 -20.71
N GLU A 253 -6.66 -18.46 -21.10
CA GLU A 253 -5.36 -18.85 -20.56
C GLU A 253 -4.22 -18.05 -21.20
N ASP A 254 -3.29 -17.58 -20.37
CA ASP A 254 -2.03 -16.93 -20.74
C ASP A 254 -0.93 -17.38 -19.78
N ALA A 255 -0.38 -18.57 -20.04
CA ALA A 255 0.64 -19.15 -19.17
C ALA A 255 1.97 -18.39 -19.26
N PRO A 256 2.70 -18.19 -18.15
CA PRO A 256 2.42 -18.68 -16.78
C PRO A 256 1.53 -17.75 -15.95
N VAL A 257 1.03 -16.64 -16.52
CA VAL A 257 0.31 -15.55 -15.81
C VAL A 257 -1.11 -16.02 -15.43
N THR A 258 -1.86 -16.51 -16.42
CA THR A 258 -3.25 -16.97 -16.23
C THR A 258 -3.34 -18.45 -16.57
N LYS A 259 -3.87 -19.26 -15.64
CA LYS A 259 -4.05 -20.69 -15.83
C LYS A 259 -5.24 -21.21 -15.05
N HIS A 260 -6.08 -22.06 -15.67
CA HIS A 260 -7.17 -22.74 -14.97
C HIS A 260 -6.66 -23.56 -13.79
N VAL A 261 -7.48 -23.67 -12.76
CA VAL A 261 -7.15 -24.41 -11.54
C VAL A 261 -7.65 -25.84 -11.62
N GLY A 262 -6.93 -26.78 -11.00
CA GLY A 262 -7.41 -28.17 -10.90
C GLY A 262 -8.58 -28.32 -9.91
N ASN A 263 -9.38 -29.39 -10.04
CA ASN A 263 -10.62 -29.61 -9.30
C ASN A 263 -10.51 -29.41 -7.78
N LYS A 264 -9.45 -29.89 -7.12
CA LYS A 264 -9.25 -29.69 -5.67
C LYS A 264 -9.13 -28.22 -5.29
N THR A 265 -8.50 -27.42 -6.12
CA THR A 265 -8.35 -25.96 -5.89
C THR A 265 -9.65 -25.26 -6.21
N TYR A 266 -10.32 -25.63 -7.29
CA TYR A 266 -11.64 -25.12 -7.66
C TYR A 266 -12.64 -25.28 -6.51
N GLN A 267 -12.83 -26.53 -6.01
CA GLN A 267 -13.74 -26.83 -4.90
C GLN A 267 -13.38 -26.04 -3.62
N ARG A 268 -12.09 -25.89 -3.31
CA ARG A 268 -11.64 -25.13 -2.16
C ARG A 268 -11.96 -23.63 -2.29
N LEU A 269 -11.74 -23.03 -3.45
CA LEU A 269 -12.04 -21.63 -3.70
C LEU A 269 -13.55 -21.39 -3.75
N THR A 270 -14.32 -22.30 -4.33
CA THR A 270 -15.80 -22.25 -4.31
C THR A 270 -16.32 -22.26 -2.88
N LYS A 271 -15.83 -23.17 -2.03
CA LYS A 271 -16.19 -23.19 -0.60
C LYS A 271 -15.77 -21.89 0.10
N GLY A 272 -14.55 -21.38 -0.20
CA GLY A 272 -14.05 -20.12 0.33
C GLY A 272 -14.92 -18.93 -0.07
N TYR A 273 -15.34 -18.87 -1.35
CA TYR A 273 -16.24 -17.83 -1.83
C TYR A 273 -17.60 -17.83 -1.11
N TYR A 274 -18.20 -19.02 -0.91
CA TYR A 274 -19.48 -19.09 -0.16
C TYR A 274 -19.31 -18.70 1.31
N ASN A 275 -18.18 -19.05 1.95
CA ASN A 275 -17.87 -18.58 3.28
C ASN A 275 -17.72 -17.06 3.31
N TYR A 276 -16.91 -16.48 2.40
CA TYR A 276 -16.75 -15.03 2.26
C TYR A 276 -18.12 -14.34 2.12
N ARG A 277 -18.97 -14.82 1.19
CA ARG A 277 -20.31 -14.26 0.96
C ARG A 277 -21.16 -14.23 2.23
N SER A 278 -21.10 -15.28 3.08
CA SER A 278 -21.90 -15.36 4.29
C SER A 278 -21.46 -14.36 5.39
N TYR A 279 -20.23 -13.81 5.31
CA TYR A 279 -19.72 -12.81 6.25
C TYR A 279 -19.70 -11.38 5.69
N THR A 280 -20.16 -11.17 4.46
CA THR A 280 -20.29 -9.83 3.88
C THR A 280 -21.50 -9.10 4.50
N ARG A 281 -21.54 -7.76 4.35
CA ARG A 281 -22.72 -6.97 4.73
C ARG A 281 -23.97 -7.53 4.05
N SER A 282 -25.12 -7.36 4.67
CA SER A 282 -26.38 -7.96 4.21
C SER A 282 -26.76 -7.55 2.78
N ASP A 283 -26.50 -6.29 2.40
CA ASP A 283 -26.72 -5.77 1.04
C ASP A 283 -25.81 -6.45 0.01
N VAL A 284 -24.52 -6.59 0.31
CA VAL A 284 -23.53 -7.28 -0.53
C VAL A 284 -23.85 -8.78 -0.63
N HIS A 285 -24.27 -9.40 0.48
CA HIS A 285 -24.70 -10.79 0.52
C HIS A 285 -25.86 -11.02 -0.45
N GLN A 286 -26.92 -10.19 -0.38
CA GLN A 286 -28.08 -10.30 -1.28
C GLN A 286 -27.72 -10.05 -2.73
N PHE A 287 -26.87 -9.07 -3.00
CA PHE A 287 -26.37 -8.83 -4.35
C PHE A 287 -25.61 -10.05 -4.89
N LEU A 288 -24.64 -10.57 -4.15
CA LEU A 288 -23.84 -11.73 -4.56
C LEU A 288 -24.64 -13.04 -4.62
N ALA A 289 -25.80 -13.11 -3.93
CA ALA A 289 -26.69 -14.27 -3.99
C ALA A 289 -27.35 -14.44 -5.36
N GLN A 290 -27.41 -13.40 -6.20
CA GLN A 290 -27.91 -13.44 -7.55
C GLN A 290 -26.93 -14.06 -8.55
N PHE A 291 -25.68 -14.31 -8.13
CA PHE A 291 -24.60 -14.79 -8.99
C PHE A 291 -24.20 -16.22 -8.65
N HIS A 292 -23.84 -16.97 -9.67
CA HIS A 292 -23.16 -18.27 -9.53
C HIS A 292 -21.75 -18.24 -10.14
N ILE A 293 -20.90 -19.13 -9.70
CA ILE A 293 -19.52 -19.25 -10.20
C ILE A 293 -19.54 -19.95 -11.56
N VAL A 294 -18.98 -19.29 -12.57
CA VAL A 294 -18.82 -19.85 -13.93
C VAL A 294 -17.44 -20.43 -14.12
N ASP A 295 -16.40 -19.70 -13.69
CA ASP A 295 -15.00 -20.13 -13.91
C ASP A 295 -14.06 -19.56 -12.84
N ILE A 296 -12.91 -20.24 -12.65
CA ILE A 296 -11.86 -19.85 -11.72
C ILE A 296 -10.49 -20.10 -12.34
N VAL A 297 -9.66 -19.05 -12.38
CA VAL A 297 -8.26 -19.14 -12.80
C VAL A 297 -7.30 -18.63 -11.74
N ARG A 298 -6.07 -19.13 -11.75
CA ARG A 298 -4.96 -18.46 -11.11
C ARG A 298 -4.48 -17.35 -12.04
N HIS A 299 -4.32 -16.13 -11.50
CA HIS A 299 -3.91 -14.96 -12.27
C HIS A 299 -2.87 -14.14 -11.50
N SER A 300 -1.63 -14.11 -11.97
CA SER A 300 -0.48 -13.52 -11.26
C SER A 300 -0.01 -12.25 -11.94
N VAL A 301 -0.33 -11.10 -11.34
CA VAL A 301 0.05 -9.77 -11.83
C VAL A 301 0.87 -8.99 -10.79
N GLY A 302 1.54 -7.91 -11.23
CA GLY A 302 2.30 -7.01 -10.36
C GLY A 302 3.77 -7.42 -10.17
N VAL A 303 4.54 -6.64 -9.38
CA VAL A 303 5.93 -6.93 -8.99
C VAL A 303 5.99 -7.39 -7.54
N GLY A 304 5.42 -6.64 -6.59
CA GLY A 304 5.40 -6.99 -5.17
C GLY A 304 4.59 -8.26 -4.88
N SER A 305 3.42 -8.39 -5.52
CA SER A 305 2.53 -9.54 -5.33
C SER A 305 2.89 -10.79 -6.16
N VAL A 306 3.94 -10.77 -6.99
CA VAL A 306 4.37 -11.98 -7.72
C VAL A 306 4.90 -13.01 -6.73
N GLY A 307 4.27 -14.17 -6.77
CA GLY A 307 4.59 -15.28 -5.86
C GLY A 307 3.46 -15.57 -4.88
N THR A 308 2.63 -14.60 -4.50
CA THR A 308 1.39 -14.89 -3.78
C THR A 308 0.38 -15.57 -4.70
N LEU A 309 -0.43 -16.46 -4.14
CA LEU A 309 -1.53 -17.06 -4.90
C LEU A 309 -2.62 -16.02 -5.12
N CYS A 310 -2.85 -15.70 -6.37
CA CYS A 310 -3.91 -14.79 -6.78
C CYS A 310 -4.82 -15.52 -7.78
N TYR A 311 -6.13 -15.42 -7.57
CA TYR A 311 -7.14 -16.04 -8.40
C TYR A 311 -8.16 -15.01 -8.87
N LEU A 312 -8.78 -15.28 -10.01
CA LEU A 312 -9.97 -14.58 -10.46
C LEU A 312 -11.13 -15.58 -10.44
N ILE A 313 -12.27 -15.12 -9.95
CA ILE A 313 -13.55 -15.82 -9.97
C ILE A 313 -14.46 -15.08 -10.90
N LEU A 314 -14.95 -15.74 -11.94
CA LEU A 314 -15.97 -15.24 -12.84
C LEU A 314 -17.34 -15.65 -12.31
N LEU A 315 -18.20 -14.67 -12.09
CA LEU A 315 -19.56 -14.82 -11.61
C LEU A 315 -20.53 -14.39 -12.72
N GLU A 316 -21.68 -15.07 -12.81
CA GLU A 316 -22.75 -14.77 -13.76
C GLU A 316 -24.10 -14.71 -13.04
N ASP A 317 -24.92 -13.72 -13.35
CA ASP A 317 -26.29 -13.62 -12.86
C ASP A 317 -27.31 -14.31 -13.82
N ALA A 318 -28.58 -14.34 -13.44
CA ALA A 318 -29.64 -14.95 -14.23
C ALA A 318 -29.90 -14.25 -15.59
N ASN A 319 -29.41 -13.03 -15.77
CA ASN A 319 -29.58 -12.24 -16.99
C ASN A 319 -28.35 -12.29 -17.92
N GLY A 320 -27.31 -13.05 -17.56
CA GLY A 320 -26.07 -13.15 -18.31
C GLY A 320 -25.11 -11.97 -18.08
N ASN A 321 -25.26 -11.19 -16.99
CA ASN A 321 -24.29 -10.19 -16.60
C ASN A 321 -23.17 -10.83 -15.78
N TYR A 322 -21.96 -10.31 -15.91
CA TYR A 322 -20.77 -10.87 -15.31
C TYR A 322 -20.12 -9.95 -14.30
N LEU A 323 -19.61 -10.53 -13.22
CA LEU A 323 -18.76 -9.88 -12.23
C LEU A 323 -17.46 -10.68 -12.06
N VAL A 324 -16.32 -9.99 -11.99
CA VAL A 324 -15.02 -10.63 -11.72
C VAL A 324 -14.52 -10.20 -10.37
N LEU A 325 -14.33 -11.18 -9.47
CA LEU A 325 -13.69 -10.97 -8.17
C LEU A 325 -12.24 -11.46 -8.21
N GLN A 326 -11.36 -10.69 -7.56
CA GLN A 326 -9.98 -11.08 -7.29
C GLN A 326 -9.89 -11.66 -5.89
N VAL A 327 -9.30 -12.85 -5.78
CA VAL A 327 -8.99 -13.53 -4.52
C VAL A 327 -7.48 -13.60 -4.38
N LYS A 328 -6.91 -12.87 -3.43
CA LYS A 328 -5.46 -12.81 -3.23
C LYS A 328 -5.08 -13.42 -1.89
N GLN A 329 -4.04 -14.25 -1.87
CA GLN A 329 -3.51 -14.83 -0.65
C GLN A 329 -2.95 -13.71 0.24
N ALA A 330 -3.42 -13.65 1.46
CA ALA A 330 -2.86 -12.85 2.52
C ALA A 330 -1.71 -13.63 3.20
N LEU A 331 -0.57 -12.97 3.35
CA LEU A 331 0.59 -13.53 4.03
C LEU A 331 0.71 -12.90 5.42
N PRO A 332 1.28 -13.63 6.39
CA PRO A 332 1.69 -13.04 7.66
C PRO A 332 2.75 -11.95 7.44
N ILE A 333 2.73 -10.94 8.29
CA ILE A 333 3.68 -9.83 8.24
C ILE A 333 5.06 -10.30 8.74
N TYR A 334 6.11 -9.85 8.06
CA TYR A 334 7.48 -10.02 8.53
C TYR A 334 7.79 -8.91 9.55
N GLN A 335 8.03 -9.30 10.81
CA GLN A 335 8.33 -8.40 11.89
C GLN A 335 9.33 -9.04 12.86
N LYS A 336 10.25 -8.27 13.43
CA LYS A 336 11.30 -8.75 14.36
C LYS A 336 12.09 -9.93 13.80
N SER A 337 12.53 -9.80 12.53
CA SER A 337 13.25 -10.87 11.81
C SER A 337 12.54 -12.22 11.78
N MET A 338 11.24 -12.25 12.04
CA MET A 338 10.36 -13.42 12.04
C MET A 338 9.04 -13.13 11.35
N ILE A 339 8.35 -14.19 10.98
CA ILE A 339 6.98 -14.09 10.50
C ILE A 339 6.07 -13.95 11.71
N TYR A 340 5.39 -12.80 11.80
CA TYR A 340 4.39 -12.56 12.83
C TYR A 340 3.06 -13.20 12.41
N VAL A 341 2.53 -14.08 13.25
CA VAL A 341 1.20 -14.68 13.08
C VAL A 341 0.33 -14.22 14.24
N ASN A 342 -0.66 -13.42 13.94
CA ASN A 342 -1.69 -13.09 14.92
C ASN A 342 -2.52 -14.34 15.24
N LYS A 343 -2.65 -14.67 16.52
CA LYS A 343 -3.41 -15.87 16.95
C LYS A 343 -4.93 -15.66 16.94
N ARG A 344 -5.41 -14.42 16.81
CA ARG A 344 -6.84 -14.05 16.90
C ARG A 344 -7.47 -13.71 15.58
N HIS A 345 -6.72 -13.05 14.71
CA HIS A 345 -7.18 -12.62 13.38
C HIS A 345 -6.35 -13.28 12.31
N SER A 346 -7.02 -13.69 11.25
CA SER A 346 -6.30 -14.23 10.09
C SER A 346 -5.64 -13.10 9.31
N PRO A 347 -4.54 -13.37 8.57
CA PRO A 347 -3.90 -12.35 7.74
C PRO A 347 -4.86 -11.66 6.76
N GLY A 348 -5.85 -12.37 6.23
CA GLY A 348 -6.87 -11.80 5.34
C GLY A 348 -7.79 -10.82 6.07
N GLU A 349 -8.18 -11.14 7.29
CA GLU A 349 -8.97 -10.24 8.15
C GLU A 349 -8.18 -8.98 8.50
N GLU A 350 -6.92 -9.12 8.87
CA GLU A 350 -6.04 -7.98 9.21
C GLU A 350 -5.90 -7.02 8.03
N ILE A 351 -5.59 -7.53 6.83
CA ILE A 351 -5.46 -6.71 5.61
C ILE A 351 -6.77 -5.97 5.32
N VAL A 352 -7.91 -6.65 5.39
CA VAL A 352 -9.23 -6.04 5.13
C VAL A 352 -9.53 -4.92 6.13
N ASN A 353 -9.25 -5.16 7.41
CA ASN A 353 -9.50 -4.17 8.45
C ASN A 353 -8.56 -2.97 8.33
N CYS A 354 -7.26 -3.21 8.09
CA CYS A 354 -6.29 -2.13 7.85
C CYS A 354 -6.67 -1.30 6.61
N GLN A 355 -7.04 -1.94 5.51
CA GLN A 355 -7.47 -1.23 4.31
C GLN A 355 -8.70 -0.37 4.56
N ARG A 356 -9.70 -0.88 5.28
CA ARG A 356 -10.91 -0.12 5.65
C ARG A 356 -10.64 1.10 6.52
N ILE A 357 -9.60 1.05 7.34
CA ILE A 357 -9.21 2.17 8.21
C ILE A 357 -8.37 3.20 7.43
N LEU A 358 -7.36 2.75 6.70
CA LEU A 358 -6.38 3.63 6.06
C LEU A 358 -6.92 4.30 4.78
N GLN A 359 -7.74 3.58 4.01
CA GLN A 359 -8.27 4.04 2.73
C GLN A 359 -9.50 4.94 2.95
N SER A 360 -9.64 5.98 2.15
CA SER A 360 -10.75 6.94 2.30
C SER A 360 -12.13 6.33 2.00
N SER A 361 -12.16 5.33 1.13
CA SER A 361 -13.33 4.51 0.85
C SER A 361 -12.87 3.17 0.32
N SER A 362 -13.48 2.10 0.74
CA SER A 362 -13.09 0.73 0.36
C SER A 362 -14.04 0.15 -0.67
N ASP A 363 -13.51 -0.74 -1.50
CA ASP A 363 -14.30 -1.60 -2.40
C ASP A 363 -15.45 -2.28 -1.64
N VAL A 364 -16.66 -2.21 -2.18
CA VAL A 364 -17.87 -2.79 -1.59
C VAL A 364 -17.76 -4.30 -1.39
N PHE A 365 -16.99 -4.99 -2.25
CA PHE A 365 -16.75 -6.43 -2.17
C PHE A 365 -15.53 -6.80 -1.32
N LEU A 366 -14.88 -5.81 -0.68
CA LEU A 366 -13.73 -6.10 0.18
C LEU A 366 -14.12 -6.98 1.37
N GLY A 367 -13.52 -8.16 1.44
CA GLY A 367 -13.72 -9.11 2.53
C GLY A 367 -12.68 -10.21 2.51
N TYR A 368 -12.83 -11.23 3.34
CA TYR A 368 -11.84 -12.29 3.46
C TYR A 368 -12.48 -13.66 3.69
N PHE A 369 -11.69 -14.70 3.51
CA PHE A 369 -12.00 -16.04 3.96
C PHE A 369 -10.73 -16.84 4.24
N ASP A 370 -10.86 -17.83 5.11
CA ASP A 370 -9.78 -18.72 5.47
C ASP A 370 -10.02 -20.12 4.95
N THR A 371 -8.93 -20.81 4.66
CA THR A 371 -8.86 -22.23 4.43
C THR A 371 -8.02 -22.88 5.53
N LYS A 372 -8.03 -24.22 5.64
CA LYS A 372 -7.19 -24.91 6.65
C LYS A 372 -5.71 -24.51 6.65
N LYS A 373 -5.18 -23.99 5.54
CA LYS A 373 -3.74 -23.72 5.37
C LYS A 373 -3.40 -22.30 4.94
N ARG A 374 -4.36 -21.48 4.50
CA ARG A 374 -4.12 -20.16 3.92
C ARG A 374 -5.27 -19.23 4.17
N SER A 375 -4.94 -17.99 4.31
CA SER A 375 -5.87 -16.85 4.36
C SER A 375 -5.91 -16.14 3.03
N PHE A 376 -7.07 -15.59 2.67
CA PHE A 376 -7.30 -14.86 1.43
C PHE A 376 -8.17 -13.64 1.70
N TYR A 377 -7.92 -12.57 0.96
CA TYR A 377 -8.87 -11.47 0.86
C TYR A 377 -9.46 -11.38 -0.54
N VAL A 378 -10.65 -10.81 -0.62
CA VAL A 378 -11.47 -10.71 -1.83
C VAL A 378 -11.76 -9.25 -2.11
N ARG A 379 -11.69 -8.86 -3.39
CA ARG A 379 -12.06 -7.52 -3.86
C ARG A 379 -12.54 -7.58 -5.31
N GLN A 380 -13.15 -6.52 -5.82
CA GLN A 380 -13.48 -6.42 -7.23
C GLN A 380 -12.20 -6.38 -8.08
N PHE A 381 -12.23 -7.08 -9.22
CA PHE A 381 -11.16 -7.03 -10.19
C PHE A 381 -11.41 -5.91 -11.20
N LYS A 382 -10.43 -4.98 -11.37
CA LYS A 382 -10.56 -3.86 -12.31
C LYS A 382 -11.71 -2.90 -11.98
N ASP A 383 -11.72 -2.42 -10.76
CA ASP A 383 -12.61 -1.37 -10.30
C ASP A 383 -11.95 0.00 -10.56
N MET A 384 -12.18 0.57 -11.75
CA MET A 384 -11.61 1.85 -12.21
C MET A 384 -10.11 2.00 -11.92
N LYS A 385 -9.35 0.91 -11.98
CA LYS A 385 -7.93 0.92 -11.59
C LYS A 385 -7.05 1.64 -12.58
N GLY A 386 -6.37 2.66 -12.09
CA GLY A 386 -5.36 3.42 -12.80
C GLY A 386 -4.11 3.65 -11.93
N SER A 387 -2.93 3.66 -12.54
CA SER A 387 -1.67 4.01 -11.88
C SER A 387 -0.95 5.07 -12.69
N VAL A 388 -0.40 6.05 -12.01
CA VAL A 388 0.49 7.05 -12.60
C VAL A 388 1.76 6.33 -13.09
N LYS A 389 2.20 6.65 -14.29
CA LYS A 389 3.42 6.11 -14.87
C LYS A 389 4.62 6.90 -14.36
N LEU A 390 5.35 6.34 -13.42
CA LEU A 390 6.49 6.99 -12.78
C LEU A 390 7.63 7.29 -13.75
N ASP A 391 7.76 6.51 -14.81
CA ASP A 391 8.71 6.71 -15.90
C ASP A 391 8.35 7.86 -16.86
N LYS A 392 7.23 8.54 -16.63
CA LYS A 392 6.74 9.67 -17.44
C LYS A 392 6.65 10.98 -16.63
N LEU A 393 7.13 10.96 -15.40
CA LEU A 393 7.19 12.16 -14.58
C LEU A 393 8.35 13.05 -15.04
N ASP A 394 8.04 14.24 -15.56
CA ASP A 394 9.00 15.34 -15.60
C ASP A 394 9.14 15.98 -14.22
N TRP A 395 9.96 17.00 -14.08
CA TRP A 395 10.24 17.60 -12.78
C TRP A 395 8.99 18.23 -12.14
N GLY A 396 8.14 18.92 -12.92
CA GLY A 396 6.88 19.49 -12.43
C GLY A 396 5.92 18.42 -11.91
N ALA A 397 5.63 17.42 -12.75
CA ALA A 397 4.76 16.31 -12.38
C ALA A 397 5.34 15.46 -11.22
N PHE A 398 6.66 15.29 -11.14
CA PHE A 398 7.31 14.59 -10.04
C PHE A 398 7.04 15.29 -8.70
N LYS A 399 7.24 16.63 -8.66
CA LYS A 399 6.98 17.40 -7.46
C LYS A 399 5.54 17.22 -6.95
N ASP A 400 4.58 17.47 -7.80
CA ASP A 400 3.18 17.39 -7.39
C ASP A 400 2.77 15.98 -7.00
N TYR A 401 3.22 14.98 -7.76
CA TYR A 401 2.91 13.59 -7.45
C TYR A 401 3.46 13.16 -6.09
N VAL A 402 4.70 13.51 -5.77
CA VAL A 402 5.31 13.17 -4.47
C VAL A 402 4.60 13.88 -3.32
N SER A 403 4.28 15.17 -3.48
CA SER A 403 3.53 15.94 -2.47
C SER A 403 2.13 15.38 -2.25
N VAL A 404 1.41 15.02 -3.31
CA VAL A 404 0.08 14.38 -3.20
C VAL A 404 0.20 13.03 -2.48
N CYS A 405 1.15 12.18 -2.85
CA CYS A 405 1.36 10.90 -2.15
C CYS A 405 1.67 11.10 -0.66
N MET A 406 2.46 12.11 -0.31
CA MET A 406 2.81 12.42 1.07
C MET A 406 1.62 12.96 1.87
N SER A 407 0.77 13.80 1.28
CA SER A 407 -0.45 14.28 1.94
C SER A 407 -1.48 13.16 2.13
N LEU A 408 -1.59 12.23 1.18
CA LEU A 408 -2.44 11.04 1.32
C LEU A 408 -1.90 10.09 2.42
N LEU A 409 -0.59 9.97 2.54
CA LEU A 409 0.02 9.21 3.64
C LEU A 409 -0.29 9.84 4.99
N ALA A 410 -0.21 11.18 5.09
CA ALA A 410 -0.63 11.92 6.29
C ALA A 410 -2.10 11.65 6.64
N ARG A 411 -2.97 11.65 5.62
CA ARG A 411 -4.39 11.31 5.81
C ARG A 411 -4.57 9.88 6.34
N ALA A 412 -3.87 8.91 5.79
CA ALA A 412 -3.92 7.53 6.27
C ALA A 412 -3.48 7.42 7.74
N HIS A 413 -2.35 8.03 8.10
CA HIS A 413 -1.87 8.05 9.48
C HIS A 413 -2.80 8.81 10.44
N SER A 414 -3.52 9.83 9.95
CA SER A 414 -4.49 10.58 10.76
C SER A 414 -5.71 9.76 11.20
N GLN A 415 -5.92 8.56 10.65
CA GLN A 415 -6.94 7.63 11.13
C GLN A 415 -6.55 6.96 12.46
N SER A 416 -5.28 7.05 12.86
CA SER A 416 -4.81 6.58 14.16
C SER A 416 -5.08 7.66 15.21
N PRO A 417 -5.73 7.32 16.34
CA PRO A 417 -6.15 8.32 17.33
C PRO A 417 -5.00 9.13 17.94
N ASN A 418 -3.80 8.58 17.96
CA ASN A 418 -2.60 9.19 18.53
C ASN A 418 -1.76 9.98 17.52
N PHE A 419 -2.24 10.18 16.28
CA PHE A 419 -1.49 10.92 15.25
C PHE A 419 -1.05 12.34 15.65
N PRO A 420 -1.74 13.06 16.59
CA PRO A 420 -1.24 14.36 17.04
C PRO A 420 0.15 14.30 17.70
N LYS A 421 0.55 13.13 18.24
CA LYS A 421 1.93 12.94 18.74
C LYS A 421 2.96 13.09 17.62
N VAL A 422 2.63 12.65 16.39
CA VAL A 422 3.51 12.80 15.23
C VAL A 422 3.72 14.28 14.89
N ILE A 423 2.66 15.10 14.99
CA ILE A 423 2.76 16.55 14.79
C ILE A 423 3.74 17.15 15.78
N GLY A 424 3.53 16.89 17.08
CA GLY A 424 4.41 17.39 18.13
C GLY A 424 5.87 16.96 17.97
N TYR A 425 6.09 15.70 17.61
CA TYR A 425 7.42 15.17 17.34
C TYR A 425 8.11 15.89 16.19
N LEU A 426 7.44 16.09 15.05
CA LEU A 426 7.99 16.81 13.91
C LEU A 426 8.25 18.30 14.18
N GLN A 427 7.47 18.90 15.08
CA GLN A 427 7.64 20.30 15.48
C GLN A 427 8.69 20.51 16.57
N SER A 428 9.33 19.46 17.08
CA SER A 428 10.33 19.60 18.15
C SER A 428 11.60 20.30 17.68
N HIS A 429 12.01 20.11 16.42
CA HIS A 429 13.19 20.70 15.83
C HIS A 429 12.98 21.09 14.36
N GLU A 430 13.51 22.23 13.95
CA GLU A 430 13.45 22.72 12.56
C GLU A 430 14.21 21.81 11.58
N TRP A 431 15.22 21.11 12.06
CA TRP A 431 16.04 20.20 11.24
C TRP A 431 15.40 18.83 10.97
N MET A 432 14.24 18.52 11.55
CA MET A 432 13.58 17.22 11.36
C MET A 432 13.40 16.83 9.87
N PRO A 433 12.92 17.70 8.98
CA PRO A 433 12.83 17.38 7.55
C PRO A 433 14.16 16.96 6.93
N ALA A 434 15.24 17.69 7.24
CA ALA A 434 16.57 17.41 6.72
C ALA A 434 17.13 16.07 7.21
N ALA A 435 16.86 15.69 8.47
CA ALA A 435 17.29 14.38 9.00
C ALA A 435 16.61 13.21 8.27
N PHE A 436 15.30 13.30 8.00
CA PHE A 436 14.60 12.27 7.23
C PHE A 436 15.09 12.16 5.78
N VAL A 437 15.40 13.29 5.14
CA VAL A 437 15.94 13.30 3.77
C VAL A 437 17.36 12.76 3.75
N THR A 438 18.18 13.07 4.76
CA THR A 438 19.54 12.52 4.92
C THR A 438 19.49 11.00 5.12
N PHE A 439 18.59 10.50 5.98
CA PHE A 439 18.33 9.06 6.10
C PHE A 439 18.01 8.44 4.74
N ALA A 440 17.08 9.05 3.99
CA ALA A 440 16.65 8.51 2.71
C ALA A 440 17.80 8.42 1.70
N ASN A 441 18.71 9.41 1.67
CA ASN A 441 19.92 9.39 0.84
C ASN A 441 20.90 8.29 1.28
N ASN A 442 21.11 8.10 2.58
CA ASN A 442 21.98 7.05 3.11
C ASN A 442 21.39 5.66 2.81
N TYR A 443 20.06 5.50 2.97
CA TYR A 443 19.40 4.25 2.66
C TYR A 443 19.32 3.97 1.15
N LEU A 444 19.22 4.99 0.29
CA LEU A 444 19.31 4.86 -1.16
C LEU A 444 20.60 4.15 -1.59
N LYS A 445 21.74 4.56 -1.02
CA LYS A 445 23.06 3.92 -1.29
C LYS A 445 23.01 2.44 -0.93
N GLN A 446 22.38 2.11 0.20
CA GLN A 446 22.24 0.72 0.63
C GLN A 446 21.35 -0.09 -0.32
N VAL A 447 20.23 0.48 -0.78
CA VAL A 447 19.35 -0.17 -1.77
C VAL A 447 20.10 -0.47 -3.06
N GLU A 448 20.98 0.42 -3.50
CA GLU A 448 21.80 0.21 -4.70
C GLU A 448 22.80 -0.93 -4.52
N ILE A 449 23.48 -1.00 -3.37
CA ILE A 449 24.40 -2.09 -3.02
C ILE A 449 23.62 -3.43 -2.99
N ASP A 450 22.47 -3.45 -2.36
CA ASP A 450 21.63 -4.65 -2.27
C ASP A 450 21.13 -5.10 -3.66
N TYR A 451 20.73 -4.15 -4.49
CA TYR A 451 20.30 -4.44 -5.86
C TYR A 451 21.43 -5.03 -6.69
N GLN A 452 22.65 -4.48 -6.61
CA GLN A 452 23.82 -5.05 -7.31
C GLN A 452 24.11 -6.47 -6.80
N THR A 453 24.12 -6.67 -5.49
CA THR A 453 24.29 -8.01 -4.88
C THR A 453 23.22 -8.99 -5.37
N PHE A 454 21.96 -8.54 -5.48
CA PHE A 454 20.86 -9.34 -6.00
C PHE A 454 21.06 -9.72 -7.47
N ILE A 455 21.53 -8.80 -8.32
CA ILE A 455 21.81 -9.04 -9.73
C ILE A 455 22.95 -10.03 -9.90
N GLU A 456 24.07 -9.84 -9.19
CA GLU A 456 25.28 -10.69 -9.30
C GLU A 456 24.95 -12.14 -8.91
N ARG A 457 24.31 -12.35 -7.78
CA ARG A 457 23.87 -13.69 -7.34
C ARG A 457 22.98 -14.38 -8.38
N GLY A 458 22.21 -13.63 -9.17
CA GLY A 458 21.36 -14.18 -10.22
C GLY A 458 22.08 -14.68 -11.44
N LYS A 459 23.34 -14.30 -11.63
CA LYS A 459 24.18 -14.83 -12.69
C LYS A 459 24.71 -16.24 -12.36
N HIS A 460 24.85 -16.52 -11.07
CA HIS A 460 25.36 -17.81 -10.58
C HIS A 460 24.26 -18.88 -10.39
N ASP A 461 22.98 -18.49 -10.32
CA ASP A 461 21.83 -19.39 -10.17
C ASP A 461 21.25 -19.85 -11.54
N LYS A 462 21.92 -19.55 -12.65
CA LYS A 462 21.61 -20.06 -14.00
C LYS A 462 22.37 -21.33 -14.28
#